data_0533efd3763046eb8f9355d11279683e
#
_entry.id   0533efd3763046eb8f9355d11279683e
#
_cell.length_a   1.000
_cell.length_b   1.000
_cell.length_c   1.000
_cell.angle_alpha   90.00
_cell.angle_beta   90.00
_cell.angle_gamma   90.00
#
_symmetry.space_group_name_H-M   'P 1'
#
loop_
_entity.id
_entity.type
_entity.pdbx_description
1 polymer ?
#
loop_
_entity_poly.entity_id
_entity_poly.type
_entity_poly.pdbx_seq_one_letter_code
_entity_poly.pdbx_strand_id
1 'polypeptide(L)'
;MELKEIRKQLGLTQPEAAVILNIPFRTYCRYEDEEQYKGTFKYNQMLSLLNNYADKVVLSIGLIKKTVTDICQKHDVNAVYLFGSYAKNKARSDSDIDLMIVSGIEGIEYYQLLNELETKLKKKIDLLRLETAIQNVKLMNEILKDGIKIYG
;
A
#
# COMPACT_ATOMS: atom_id res chain seq x y z
N MET A 1 -3.99 1.40 -14.34
CA MET A 1 -4.25 2.23 -13.13
C MET A 1 -4.43 3.67 -13.56
N GLU A 2 -5.39 4.33 -13.01
CA GLU A 2 -5.73 5.71 -13.38
C GLU A 2 -5.12 6.74 -12.40
N LEU A 3 -4.99 8.00 -12.85
CA LEU A 3 -4.48 9.10 -12.02
C LEU A 3 -5.23 9.21 -10.68
N LYS A 4 -6.56 9.11 -10.73
CA LYS A 4 -7.43 9.15 -9.55
C LYS A 4 -7.15 8.03 -8.56
N GLU A 5 -6.89 6.83 -9.06
CA GLU A 5 -6.58 5.67 -8.23
C GLU A 5 -5.25 5.85 -7.50
N ILE A 6 -4.20 6.22 -8.24
CA ILE A 6 -2.87 6.46 -7.65
C ILE A 6 -2.93 7.58 -6.62
N ARG A 7 -3.57 8.70 -6.96
CA ARG A 7 -3.71 9.82 -6.03
C ARG A 7 -4.39 9.40 -4.73
N LYS A 8 -5.49 8.64 -4.82
CA LYS A 8 -6.22 8.15 -3.64
C LYS A 8 -5.37 7.16 -2.83
N GLN A 9 -4.63 6.29 -3.49
CA GLN A 9 -3.71 5.36 -2.82
C GLN A 9 -2.63 6.10 -2.02
N LEU A 10 -2.18 7.23 -2.53
CA LEU A 10 -1.20 8.09 -1.85
C LEU A 10 -1.83 8.97 -0.75
N GLY A 11 -3.15 8.92 -0.58
CA GLY A 11 -3.86 9.78 0.38
C GLY A 11 -3.84 11.26 0.01
N LEU A 12 -3.57 11.58 -1.26
CA LEU A 12 -3.44 12.96 -1.74
C LEU A 12 -4.79 13.55 -2.16
N THR A 13 -4.97 14.82 -1.90
CA THR A 13 -6.01 15.65 -2.53
C THR A 13 -5.60 16.02 -3.96
N GLN A 14 -6.55 16.45 -4.79
CA GLN A 14 -6.26 16.92 -6.14
C GLN A 14 -5.27 18.11 -6.17
N PRO A 15 -5.41 19.13 -5.28
CA PRO A 15 -4.43 20.21 -5.20
C PRO A 15 -3.00 19.73 -4.86
N GLU A 16 -2.89 18.79 -3.92
CA GLU A 16 -1.58 18.23 -3.54
C GLU A 16 -0.92 17.47 -4.68
N ALA A 17 -1.69 16.67 -5.42
CA ALA A 17 -1.19 15.99 -6.61
C ALA A 17 -0.73 16.98 -7.70
N ALA A 18 -1.47 18.05 -7.91
CA ALA A 18 -1.09 19.10 -8.86
C ALA A 18 0.23 19.77 -8.47
N VAL A 19 0.44 20.05 -7.18
CA VAL A 19 1.70 20.60 -6.66
C VAL A 19 2.86 19.63 -6.88
N ILE A 20 2.68 18.36 -6.55
CA ILE A 20 3.71 17.32 -6.74
C ILE A 20 4.12 17.20 -8.21
N LEU A 21 3.16 17.27 -9.12
CA LEU A 21 3.38 17.19 -10.56
C LEU A 21 3.85 18.52 -11.16
N ASN A 22 3.88 19.59 -10.38
CA ASN A 22 4.23 20.96 -10.82
C ASN A 22 3.37 21.42 -12.01
N ILE A 23 2.07 21.22 -11.91
CA ILE A 23 1.08 21.65 -12.91
C ILE A 23 -0.05 22.46 -12.26
N PRO A 24 -0.75 23.32 -13.03
CA PRO A 24 -1.90 24.05 -12.52
C PRO A 24 -3.01 23.10 -12.04
N PHE A 25 -3.67 23.45 -10.95
CA PHE A 25 -4.75 22.64 -10.35
C PHE A 25 -5.86 22.29 -11.36
N ARG A 26 -6.32 23.30 -12.13
CA ARG A 26 -7.36 23.06 -13.16
C ARG A 26 -6.91 22.08 -14.24
N THR A 27 -5.64 22.14 -14.62
CA THR A 27 -5.07 21.19 -15.59
C THR A 27 -5.10 19.77 -15.01
N TYR A 28 -4.67 19.60 -13.76
CA TYR A 28 -4.73 18.29 -13.10
C TYR A 28 -6.16 17.73 -13.10
N CYS A 29 -7.14 18.52 -12.66
CA CYS A 29 -8.55 18.10 -12.62
C CYS A 29 -9.06 17.62 -13.98
N ARG A 30 -8.75 18.34 -15.06
CA ARG A 30 -9.14 17.92 -16.41
C ARG A 30 -8.57 16.56 -16.78
N TYR A 31 -7.28 16.33 -16.50
CA TYR A 31 -6.62 15.08 -16.82
C TYR A 31 -7.13 13.92 -15.96
N GLU A 32 -7.53 14.18 -14.73
CA GLU A 32 -8.09 13.14 -13.84
C GLU A 32 -9.56 12.81 -14.18
N ASP A 33 -10.37 13.83 -14.48
CA ASP A 33 -11.84 13.68 -14.54
C ASP A 33 -12.38 13.49 -15.96
N GLU A 34 -11.68 13.93 -17.00
CA GLU A 34 -12.15 13.88 -18.39
C GLU A 34 -11.54 12.72 -19.18
N GLU A 35 -12.39 11.83 -19.71
CA GLU A 35 -11.99 10.63 -20.45
C GLU A 35 -11.10 10.92 -21.67
N GLN A 36 -11.31 12.06 -22.34
CA GLN A 36 -10.57 12.43 -23.56
C GLN A 36 -9.06 12.57 -23.35
N TYR A 37 -8.61 12.79 -22.12
CA TYR A 37 -7.20 12.92 -21.79
C TYR A 37 -6.53 11.59 -21.43
N LYS A 38 -7.31 10.55 -21.12
CA LYS A 38 -6.78 9.24 -20.79
C LYS A 38 -5.96 8.67 -21.95
N GLY A 39 -4.82 8.10 -21.62
CA GLY A 39 -3.91 7.51 -22.60
C GLY A 39 -3.09 8.50 -23.43
N THR A 40 -3.29 9.80 -23.27
CA THR A 40 -2.42 10.80 -23.93
C THR A 40 -1.00 10.75 -23.35
N PHE A 41 -0.02 11.21 -24.12
CA PHE A 41 1.37 11.27 -23.68
C PHE A 41 1.52 11.98 -22.32
N LYS A 42 0.87 13.15 -22.19
CA LYS A 42 0.91 13.93 -20.94
C LYS A 42 0.26 13.20 -19.76
N TYR A 43 -0.86 12.52 -20.00
CA TYR A 43 -1.52 11.69 -19.00
C TYR A 43 -0.58 10.57 -18.49
N ASN A 44 0.05 9.86 -19.41
CA ASN A 44 1.00 8.78 -19.07
C ASN A 44 2.24 9.32 -18.35
N GLN A 45 2.71 10.51 -18.72
CA GLN A 45 3.81 11.17 -18.00
C GLN A 45 3.41 11.51 -16.55
N MET A 46 2.20 12.03 -16.35
CA MET A 46 1.67 12.31 -15.00
C MET A 46 1.55 11.02 -14.16
N LEU A 47 1.05 9.93 -14.77
CA LEU A 47 1.01 8.61 -14.13
C LEU A 47 2.39 8.15 -13.69
N SER A 48 3.38 8.24 -14.58
CA SER A 48 4.75 7.84 -14.28
C SER A 48 5.35 8.66 -13.12
N LEU A 49 5.13 9.97 -13.13
CA LEU A 49 5.63 10.85 -12.06
C LEU A 49 4.98 10.57 -10.71
N LEU A 50 3.67 10.32 -10.67
CA LEU A 50 2.98 9.93 -9.41
C LEU A 50 3.43 8.55 -8.93
N ASN A 51 3.63 7.60 -9.82
CA ASN A 51 4.20 6.29 -9.44
C ASN A 51 5.60 6.43 -8.84
N ASN A 52 6.47 7.22 -9.48
CA ASN A 52 7.82 7.47 -8.96
C ASN A 52 7.79 8.20 -7.60
N TYR A 53 6.80 9.06 -7.40
CA TYR A 53 6.58 9.70 -6.11
C TYR A 53 6.15 8.67 -5.06
N ALA A 54 5.26 7.74 -5.43
CA ALA A 54 4.82 6.65 -4.55
C ALA A 54 6.00 5.83 -4.01
N ASP A 55 6.98 5.54 -4.86
CA ASP A 55 8.18 4.77 -4.47
C ASP A 55 9.05 5.50 -3.44
N LYS A 56 8.92 6.82 -3.34
CA LYS A 56 9.72 7.67 -2.45
C LYS A 56 9.02 8.08 -1.17
N VAL A 57 7.78 7.69 -0.99
CA VAL A 57 6.95 8.13 0.15
C VAL A 57 6.85 7.05 1.22
N VAL A 58 6.89 7.47 2.47
CA VAL A 58 6.50 6.64 3.61
C VAL A 58 4.98 6.66 3.72
N LEU A 59 4.35 5.49 3.58
CA LEU A 59 2.90 5.37 3.66
C LEU A 59 2.42 5.56 5.11
N SER A 60 1.23 6.14 5.27
CA SER A 60 0.60 6.20 6.59
C SER A 60 0.05 4.83 6.99
N ILE A 61 0.04 4.54 8.29
CA ILE A 61 -0.56 3.32 8.83
C ILE A 61 -2.05 3.24 8.47
N GLY A 62 -2.75 4.38 8.44
CA GLY A 62 -4.15 4.47 8.04
C GLY A 62 -4.39 4.01 6.60
N LEU A 63 -3.52 4.39 5.67
CA LEU A 63 -3.60 3.94 4.28
C LEU A 63 -3.32 2.45 4.14
N ILE A 64 -2.29 1.95 4.83
CA ILE A 64 -1.96 0.52 4.85
C ILE A 64 -3.14 -0.28 5.40
N LYS A 65 -3.71 0.14 6.52
CA LYS A 65 -4.87 -0.49 7.15
C LYS A 65 -6.07 -0.55 6.21
N LYS A 66 -6.42 0.56 5.56
CA LYS A 66 -7.53 0.63 4.62
C LYS A 66 -7.33 -0.32 3.44
N THR A 67 -6.16 -0.29 2.82
CA THR A 67 -5.84 -1.12 1.65
C THR A 67 -5.85 -2.60 2.01
N VAL A 68 -5.24 -2.97 3.12
CA VAL A 68 -5.23 -4.36 3.62
C VAL A 68 -6.66 -4.83 3.92
N THR A 69 -7.48 -4.00 4.54
CA THR A 69 -8.88 -4.33 4.83
C THR A 69 -9.65 -4.58 3.54
N ASP A 70 -9.54 -3.70 2.55
CA ASP A 70 -10.25 -3.82 1.27
C ASP A 70 -9.86 -5.08 0.50
N ILE A 71 -8.61 -5.49 0.56
CA ILE A 71 -8.12 -6.69 -0.11
C ILE A 71 -8.46 -7.95 0.67
N CYS A 72 -8.20 -7.97 1.98
CA CYS A 72 -8.37 -9.16 2.81
C CYS A 72 -9.84 -9.58 2.98
N GLN A 73 -10.78 -8.65 2.83
CA GLN A 73 -12.23 -8.97 2.82
C GLN A 73 -12.62 -9.93 1.70
N LYS A 74 -11.83 -10.00 0.63
CA LYS A 74 -12.07 -10.87 -0.53
C LYS A 74 -11.41 -12.24 -0.42
N HIS A 75 -10.63 -12.46 0.64
CA HIS A 75 -9.88 -13.67 0.89
C HIS A 75 -10.23 -14.26 2.26
N ASP A 76 -9.89 -15.52 2.47
CA ASP A 76 -10.07 -16.21 3.76
C ASP A 76 -8.94 -15.82 4.74
N VAL A 77 -8.98 -14.58 5.19
CA VAL A 77 -8.01 -14.03 6.15
C VAL A 77 -8.73 -13.67 7.44
N ASN A 78 -8.27 -14.20 8.56
CA ASN A 78 -8.85 -13.96 9.88
C ASN A 78 -8.33 -12.69 10.54
N ALA A 79 -7.04 -12.42 10.40
CA ALA A 79 -6.39 -11.23 10.97
C ALA A 79 -5.10 -10.89 10.25
N VAL A 80 -4.71 -9.61 10.30
CA VAL A 80 -3.41 -9.13 9.83
C VAL A 80 -2.83 -8.18 10.86
N TYR A 81 -1.54 -8.37 11.15
CA TYR A 81 -0.76 -7.53 12.06
C TYR A 81 0.37 -6.85 11.29
N LEU A 82 0.47 -5.54 11.46
CA LEU A 82 1.60 -4.75 10.98
C LEU A 82 2.68 -4.77 12.05
N PHE A 83 3.92 -5.06 11.66
CA PHE A 83 5.07 -5.02 12.54
C PHE A 83 6.28 -4.36 11.87
N GLY A 84 7.46 -4.43 12.46
CA GLY A 84 8.68 -3.85 11.92
C GLY A 84 8.69 -2.31 11.95
N SER A 85 9.40 -1.71 11.01
CA SER A 85 9.66 -0.27 10.99
C SER A 85 8.40 0.58 10.88
N TYR A 86 7.42 0.17 10.10
CA TYR A 86 6.14 0.88 9.97
C TYR A 86 5.36 0.90 11.28
N ALA A 87 5.31 -0.21 12.00
CA ALA A 87 4.61 -0.27 13.29
C ALA A 87 5.31 0.57 14.37
N LYS A 88 6.63 0.68 14.31
CA LYS A 88 7.45 1.47 15.25
C LYS A 88 7.56 2.95 14.88
N ASN A 89 6.90 3.37 13.81
CA ASN A 89 6.98 4.73 13.26
C ASN A 89 8.42 5.14 12.90
N LYS A 90 9.21 4.19 12.41
CA LYS A 90 10.61 4.37 11.99
C LYS A 90 10.82 4.04 10.52
N ALA A 91 9.74 3.86 9.76
CA ALA A 91 9.81 3.53 8.35
C ALA A 91 10.43 4.68 7.54
N ARG A 92 11.19 4.29 6.52
CA ARG A 92 11.79 5.17 5.52
C ARG A 92 11.14 4.89 4.16
N SER A 93 11.43 5.73 3.18
CA SER A 93 10.89 5.57 1.82
C SER A 93 11.27 4.23 1.16
N ASP A 94 12.40 3.64 1.54
CA ASP A 94 12.90 2.35 1.07
C ASP A 94 12.54 1.16 1.99
N SER A 95 11.81 1.40 3.07
CA SER A 95 11.41 0.34 3.99
C SER A 95 10.36 -0.57 3.39
N ASP A 96 10.50 -1.87 3.64
CA ASP A 96 9.47 -2.86 3.33
C ASP A 96 8.32 -2.77 4.35
N ILE A 97 7.15 -3.23 3.96
CA ILE A 97 6.01 -3.35 4.88
C ILE A 97 5.99 -4.78 5.42
N ASP A 98 6.13 -4.93 6.73
CA ASP A 98 6.13 -6.22 7.38
C ASP A 98 4.74 -6.55 7.90
N LEU A 99 4.14 -7.61 7.38
CA LEU A 99 2.81 -8.08 7.75
C LEU A 99 2.85 -9.54 8.20
N MET A 100 2.10 -9.84 9.25
CA MET A 100 1.81 -11.22 9.67
C MET A 100 0.33 -11.51 9.45
N ILE A 101 0.02 -12.59 8.73
CA ILE A 101 -1.35 -13.02 8.48
C ILE A 101 -1.72 -14.25 9.32
N VAL A 102 -2.96 -14.22 9.80
CA VAL A 102 -3.63 -15.37 10.41
C VAL A 102 -4.71 -15.84 9.43
N SER A 103 -4.44 -16.90 8.69
CA SER A 103 -5.35 -17.40 7.68
C SER A 103 -5.08 -18.87 7.33
N GLY A 104 -6.06 -19.51 6.68
CA GLY A 104 -5.90 -20.85 6.10
C GLY A 104 -5.40 -20.85 4.66
N ILE A 105 -5.05 -19.67 4.09
CA ILE A 105 -4.62 -19.54 2.70
C ILE A 105 -3.27 -20.21 2.48
N GLU A 106 -3.17 -21.00 1.39
CA GLU A 106 -1.94 -21.71 1.00
C GLU A 106 -1.72 -21.64 -0.52
N GLY A 107 -0.49 -21.92 -0.93
CA GLY A 107 -0.12 -22.07 -2.33
C GLY A 107 -0.33 -20.81 -3.16
N ILE A 108 -1.02 -20.96 -4.30
CA ILE A 108 -1.22 -19.88 -5.28
C ILE A 108 -2.01 -18.71 -4.67
N GLU A 109 -3.00 -18.98 -3.84
CA GLU A 109 -3.83 -17.93 -3.22
C GLU A 109 -3.00 -17.02 -2.30
N TYR A 110 -2.03 -17.57 -1.59
CA TYR A 110 -1.08 -16.79 -0.80
C TYR A 110 -0.29 -15.81 -1.67
N TYR A 111 0.23 -16.28 -2.81
CA TYR A 111 0.98 -15.41 -3.72
C TYR A 111 0.09 -14.39 -4.44
N GLN A 112 -1.16 -14.73 -4.71
CA GLN A 112 -2.14 -13.79 -5.25
C GLN A 112 -2.42 -12.66 -4.26
N LEU A 113 -2.63 -12.98 -3.00
CA LEU A 113 -2.82 -12.00 -1.93
C LEU A 113 -1.60 -11.07 -1.81
N LEU A 114 -0.39 -11.65 -1.76
CA LEU A 114 0.85 -10.88 -1.71
C LEU A 114 0.98 -9.92 -2.89
N ASN A 115 0.72 -10.42 -4.10
CA ASN A 115 0.80 -9.60 -5.32
C ASN A 115 -0.23 -8.47 -5.33
N GLU A 116 -1.46 -8.72 -4.88
CA GLU A 116 -2.48 -7.67 -4.76
C GLU A 116 -2.05 -6.59 -3.77
N LEU A 117 -1.53 -6.97 -2.61
CA LEU A 117 -1.04 -6.04 -1.60
C LEU A 117 0.13 -5.19 -2.13
N GLU A 118 1.13 -5.82 -2.74
CA GLU A 118 2.28 -5.11 -3.31
C GLU A 118 1.87 -4.17 -4.44
N THR A 119 0.96 -4.59 -5.30
CA THR A 119 0.46 -3.78 -6.41
C THR A 119 -0.32 -2.57 -5.91
N LYS A 120 -1.16 -2.73 -4.91
CA LYS A 120 -1.99 -1.64 -4.36
C LYS A 120 -1.20 -0.68 -3.49
N LEU A 121 -0.29 -1.17 -2.66
CA LEU A 121 0.53 -0.35 -1.76
C LEU A 121 1.78 0.23 -2.42
N LYS A 122 2.16 -0.29 -3.59
CA LYS A 122 3.36 0.16 -4.31
C LYS A 122 4.64 0.05 -3.47
N LYS A 123 4.68 -0.92 -2.58
CA LYS A 123 5.81 -1.23 -1.71
C LYS A 123 6.04 -2.74 -1.69
N LYS A 124 7.28 -3.12 -1.46
CA LYS A 124 7.60 -4.51 -1.17
C LYS A 124 7.00 -4.91 0.18
N ILE A 125 6.37 -6.06 0.22
CA ILE A 125 5.71 -6.58 1.42
C ILE A 125 6.40 -7.88 1.83
N ASP A 126 6.83 -7.91 3.09
CA ASP A 126 7.28 -9.13 3.75
C ASP A 126 6.07 -9.73 4.48
N LEU A 127 5.44 -10.72 3.85
CA LEU A 127 4.21 -11.33 4.33
C LEU A 127 4.53 -12.66 5.01
N LEU A 128 4.39 -12.71 6.33
CA LEU A 128 4.61 -13.91 7.13
C LEU A 128 3.28 -14.54 7.54
N ARG A 129 3.25 -15.87 7.57
CA ARG A 129 2.17 -16.61 8.21
C ARG A 129 2.42 -16.72 9.71
N LEU A 130 1.34 -16.80 10.49
CA LEU A 130 1.42 -17.02 11.92
C LEU A 130 2.24 -18.29 12.24
N GLU A 131 2.01 -19.37 11.51
CA GLU A 131 2.69 -20.65 11.70
C GLU A 131 4.21 -20.55 11.54
N THR A 132 4.67 -19.67 10.65
CA THR A 132 6.09 -19.39 10.45
C THR A 132 6.61 -18.47 11.56
N ALA A 133 5.87 -17.44 11.91
CA ALA A 133 6.27 -16.43 12.89
C ALA A 133 6.43 -17.03 14.30
N ILE A 134 5.54 -17.95 14.71
CA ILE A 134 5.61 -18.59 16.05
C ILE A 134 6.85 -19.46 16.27
N GLN A 135 7.52 -19.88 15.20
CA GLN A 135 8.77 -20.63 15.30
C GLN A 135 9.97 -19.73 15.67
N ASN A 136 9.79 -18.43 15.56
CA ASN A 136 10.81 -17.45 15.94
C ASN A 136 10.32 -16.61 17.13
N VAL A 137 10.74 -17.02 18.33
CA VAL A 137 10.33 -16.39 19.60
C VAL A 137 10.67 -14.92 19.64
N LYS A 138 11.84 -14.54 19.11
CA LYS A 138 12.31 -13.15 19.11
C LYS A 138 11.42 -12.27 18.24
N LEU A 139 11.03 -12.78 17.05
CA LEU A 139 10.10 -12.10 16.14
C LEU A 139 8.71 -11.97 16.75
N MET A 140 8.20 -13.04 17.38
CA MET A 140 6.89 -13.00 18.05
C MET A 140 6.87 -12.02 19.22
N ASN A 141 7.94 -11.93 20.00
CA ASN A 141 8.06 -10.93 21.05
C ASN A 141 8.00 -9.50 20.48
N GLU A 142 8.64 -9.25 19.34
CA GLU A 142 8.58 -7.96 18.66
C GLU A 142 7.15 -7.64 18.20
N ILE A 143 6.47 -8.60 17.57
CA ILE A 143 5.10 -8.43 17.10
C ILE A 143 4.14 -8.19 18.26
N LEU A 144 4.27 -8.92 19.35
CA LEU A 144 3.41 -8.75 20.53
C LEU A 144 3.66 -7.41 21.24
N LYS A 145 4.88 -6.91 21.21
CA LYS A 145 5.24 -5.65 21.86
C LYS A 145 4.84 -4.42 21.03
N ASP A 146 5.18 -4.40 19.73
CA ASP A 146 5.08 -3.23 18.88
C ASP A 146 4.08 -3.40 17.73
N GLY A 147 3.59 -4.62 17.47
CA GLY A 147 2.69 -4.94 16.38
C GLY A 147 1.33 -4.27 16.52
N ILE A 148 0.74 -3.90 15.38
CA ILE A 148 -0.56 -3.25 15.31
C ILE A 148 -1.50 -4.15 14.51
N LYS A 149 -2.63 -4.54 15.10
CA LYS A 149 -3.69 -5.27 14.39
C LYS A 149 -4.38 -4.30 13.42
N ILE A 150 -4.25 -4.57 12.12
CA ILE A 150 -4.82 -3.72 11.06
C ILE A 150 -6.02 -4.34 10.35
N TYR A 151 -6.30 -5.62 10.57
CA TYR A 151 -7.45 -6.34 10.04
C TYR A 151 -7.87 -7.47 10.98
N GLY A 152 -9.18 -7.66 11.08
CA GLY A 152 -9.75 -8.75 11.91
C GLY A 152 -10.40 -8.35 13.20
#